data_455c1d2e9a121dadfdea47b05a18a174
#
_entry.id   455c1d2e9a121dadfdea47b05a18a174
#
_cell.length_a   1.000
_cell.length_b   1.000
_cell.length_c   1.000
_cell.angle_alpha   90.00
_cell.angle_beta   90.00
_cell.angle_gamma   90.00
#
_symmetry.space_group_name_H-M   'P 1'
#
loop_
_entity.id
_entity.type
_entity.pdbx_description
1 polymer ?
#
loop_
_entity_poly.entity_id
_entity_poly.type
_entity_poly.pdbx_seq_one_letter_code
_entity_poly.pdbx_strand_id
1 'polypeptide(L)'
;AATRHRYVDQVALHIELSLHCAWVARLHQTESRSTLEDVRSLEASGLLALREAWLKFFAEQFVRQCRFDPLHSAQSEQALYDKVPDWLALLESQPSSTLTFDLGGVSHSIDVERVDVINRVANHYQRIADMVRAMLAGGDTPALQMTLGISALPGFAELLTARVGGNYHVVADQASIDGISDRLPKVVLDAGRVMRDLPNEGETALAAPLAPTNGAAPTHILLDERAFALSEKPLTVGAGSASPPPRYLQLEGAPAGVSGLHCEFVIRDGQCLLLDHSRYGTFLNGNRISASAALRTGDTVRVGTPGMILQLIRAEAL
;
A
#
# COMPACT_ATOMS: atom_id res chain seq x y z
N ALA A 1 1.12 17.30 2.66
CA ALA A 1 0.50 18.37 3.46
C ALA A 1 -1.03 18.27 3.45
N ALA A 2 -1.60 17.83 2.34
CA ALA A 2 -3.06 17.78 2.19
C ALA A 2 -3.72 16.61 2.91
N THR A 3 -2.99 15.55 3.25
CA THR A 3 -3.57 14.41 3.96
C THR A 3 -3.96 14.79 5.40
N ARG A 4 -4.96 14.11 5.95
CA ARG A 4 -5.44 14.34 7.33
C ARG A 4 -4.51 13.74 8.40
N HIS A 5 -3.50 12.96 8.01
CA HIS A 5 -2.62 12.23 8.92
C HIS A 5 -1.63 13.16 9.59
N ARG A 6 -1.53 13.05 10.90
CA ARG A 6 -0.56 13.76 11.72
C ARG A 6 0.36 12.74 12.41
N TYR A 7 1.65 12.97 12.33
CA TYR A 7 2.68 12.12 12.92
C TYR A 7 3.34 12.88 14.08
N VAL A 8 3.06 12.44 15.31
CA VAL A 8 3.61 13.07 16.51
C VAL A 8 5.07 12.66 16.68
N ASP A 9 5.95 13.63 16.95
CA ASP A 9 7.40 13.44 17.15
C ASP A 9 8.11 12.74 15.97
N GLN A 10 7.54 12.84 14.76
CA GLN A 10 8.12 12.29 13.55
C GLN A 10 8.15 13.32 12.42
N VAL A 11 9.09 13.14 11.50
CA VAL A 11 9.16 13.93 10.27
C VAL A 11 8.37 13.21 9.19
N ALA A 12 7.28 13.82 8.75
CA ALA A 12 6.47 13.26 7.69
C ALA A 12 7.14 13.48 6.32
N LEU A 13 7.38 12.39 5.60
CA LEU A 13 7.92 12.38 4.24
C LEU A 13 6.91 11.70 3.32
N HIS A 14 6.26 12.48 2.47
CA HIS A 14 5.35 11.94 1.45
C HIS A 14 6.13 11.60 0.19
N ILE A 15 6.00 10.34 -0.24
CA ILE A 15 6.68 9.79 -1.41
C ILE A 15 5.63 9.53 -2.48
N GLU A 16 5.87 10.06 -3.67
CA GLU A 16 4.99 9.91 -4.83
C GLU A 16 5.78 9.53 -6.07
N LEU A 17 5.24 8.65 -6.89
CA LEU A 17 5.79 8.29 -8.20
C LEU A 17 4.85 8.76 -9.29
N SER A 18 5.23 9.84 -9.97
CA SER A 18 4.60 10.23 -11.21
C SER A 18 5.10 9.36 -12.37
N LEU A 19 4.60 9.63 -13.58
CA LEU A 19 5.00 8.88 -14.76
C LEU A 19 6.52 8.91 -14.99
N HIS A 20 7.16 10.08 -14.85
CA HIS A 20 8.58 10.28 -15.20
C HIS A 20 9.48 10.47 -13.98
N CYS A 21 8.96 10.92 -12.87
CA CYS A 21 9.74 11.35 -11.71
C CYS A 21 9.26 10.67 -10.42
N ALA A 22 10.19 10.43 -9.51
CA ALA A 22 9.88 10.25 -8.11
C ALA A 22 9.91 11.60 -7.39
N TRP A 23 8.97 11.82 -6.48
CA TRP A 23 8.84 13.03 -5.67
C TRP A 23 8.88 12.69 -4.20
N VAL A 24 9.56 13.50 -3.42
CA VAL A 24 9.53 13.42 -1.97
C VAL A 24 9.26 14.80 -1.42
N ALA A 25 8.21 14.90 -0.59
CA ALA A 25 7.84 16.11 0.11
C ALA A 25 8.07 15.96 1.61
N ARG A 26 8.87 16.86 2.19
CA ARG A 26 9.06 16.96 3.64
C ARG A 26 8.00 17.90 4.21
N LEU A 27 7.30 17.41 5.22
CA LEU A 27 6.22 18.13 5.88
C LEU A 27 6.58 18.41 7.33
N HIS A 28 6.46 19.66 7.74
CA HIS A 28 6.47 20.06 9.13
C HIS A 28 5.03 20.11 9.64
N GLN A 29 4.76 19.40 10.72
CA GLN A 29 3.44 19.31 11.30
C GLN A 29 3.48 19.82 12.74
N THR A 30 2.61 20.79 13.03
CA THR A 30 2.31 21.27 14.37
C THR A 30 0.89 20.88 14.75
N GLU A 31 0.46 21.23 15.95
CA GLU A 31 -0.93 21.00 16.38
C GLU A 31 -1.96 21.68 15.48
N SER A 32 -1.63 22.85 14.95
CA SER A 32 -2.56 23.69 14.20
C SER A 32 -2.27 23.77 12.70
N ARG A 33 -1.10 23.35 12.25
CA ARG A 33 -0.66 23.55 10.85
C ARG A 33 0.17 22.40 10.32
N SER A 34 0.03 22.16 9.03
CA SER A 34 0.90 21.30 8.23
C SER A 34 1.53 22.13 7.12
N THR A 35 2.84 22.26 7.16
CA THR A 35 3.63 23.11 6.25
C THR A 35 4.49 22.26 5.35
N LEU A 36 4.48 22.56 4.06
CA LEU A 36 5.41 21.98 3.10
C LEU A 36 6.76 22.69 3.20
N GLU A 37 7.77 22.03 3.79
CA GLU A 37 9.11 22.60 3.98
C GLU A 37 9.99 22.47 2.74
N ASP A 38 10.08 21.26 2.19
CA ASP A 38 10.95 20.93 1.07
C ASP A 38 10.27 19.94 0.12
N VAL A 39 10.56 20.06 -1.17
CA VAL A 39 10.13 19.11 -2.19
C VAL A 39 11.31 18.81 -3.10
N ARG A 40 11.61 17.54 -3.27
CA ARG A 40 12.65 17.09 -4.20
C ARG A 40 12.08 16.15 -5.22
N SER A 41 12.62 16.20 -6.41
CA SER A 41 12.29 15.30 -7.52
C SER A 41 13.53 14.56 -8.00
N LEU A 42 13.31 13.35 -8.47
CA LEU A 42 14.31 12.50 -9.09
C LEU A 42 13.80 12.11 -10.47
N GLU A 43 14.38 12.69 -11.49
CA GLU A 43 14.07 12.39 -12.89
C GLU A 43 14.49 10.96 -13.26
N ALA A 44 13.83 10.41 -14.28
CA ALA A 44 14.06 9.04 -14.77
C ALA A 44 13.98 7.95 -13.69
N SER A 45 13.16 8.20 -12.65
CA SER A 45 12.87 7.24 -11.56
C SER A 45 11.39 7.18 -11.22
N GLY A 46 10.53 7.54 -12.17
CA GLY A 46 9.08 7.41 -12.08
C GLY A 46 8.59 6.04 -12.57
N LEU A 47 7.28 5.89 -12.63
CA LEU A 47 6.60 4.63 -12.97
C LEU A 47 6.98 4.10 -14.36
N LEU A 48 7.24 4.98 -15.33
CA LEU A 48 7.63 4.57 -16.68
C LEU A 48 8.98 3.85 -16.68
N ALA A 49 9.98 4.40 -16.00
CA ALA A 49 11.31 3.79 -15.92
C ALA A 49 11.26 2.42 -15.24
N LEU A 50 10.47 2.27 -14.18
CA LEU A 50 10.26 0.99 -13.50
C LEU A 50 9.57 -0.02 -14.43
N ARG A 51 8.49 0.40 -15.09
CA ARG A 51 7.73 -0.47 -16.01
C ARG A 51 8.57 -0.93 -17.19
N GLU A 52 9.36 -0.05 -17.78
CA GLU A 52 10.28 -0.43 -18.86
C GLU A 52 11.35 -1.42 -18.39
N ALA A 53 11.87 -1.26 -17.18
CA ALA A 53 12.84 -2.19 -16.63
C ALA A 53 12.21 -3.59 -16.43
N TRP A 54 11.00 -3.67 -15.89
CA TRP A 54 10.28 -4.93 -15.73
C TRP A 54 9.84 -5.54 -17.05
N LEU A 55 9.36 -4.73 -18.00
CA LEU A 55 9.01 -5.20 -19.33
C LEU A 55 10.18 -5.93 -20.01
N LYS A 56 11.35 -5.29 -20.00
CA LYS A 56 12.59 -5.88 -20.52
C LYS A 56 12.99 -7.14 -19.76
N PHE A 57 12.87 -7.14 -18.43
CA PHE A 57 13.16 -8.30 -17.60
C PHE A 57 12.26 -9.49 -17.98
N PHE A 58 10.96 -9.32 -18.06
CA PHE A 58 10.03 -10.40 -18.43
C PHE A 58 10.29 -10.88 -19.85
N ALA A 59 10.53 -9.99 -20.80
CA ALA A 59 10.91 -10.37 -22.17
C ALA A 59 12.18 -11.22 -22.20
N GLU A 60 13.23 -10.84 -21.47
CA GLU A 60 14.45 -11.62 -21.33
C GLU A 60 14.18 -13.02 -20.75
N GLN A 61 13.24 -13.14 -19.77
CA GLN A 61 12.84 -14.45 -19.24
C GLN A 61 12.14 -15.33 -20.29
N PHE A 62 11.21 -14.77 -21.09
CA PHE A 62 10.56 -15.50 -22.17
C PHE A 62 11.56 -15.97 -23.24
N VAL A 63 12.48 -15.12 -23.64
CA VAL A 63 13.53 -15.52 -24.58
C VAL A 63 14.39 -16.67 -24.00
N ARG A 64 14.77 -16.57 -22.73
CA ARG A 64 15.65 -17.56 -22.08
C ARG A 64 14.96 -18.90 -21.87
N GLN A 65 13.72 -18.90 -21.38
CA GLN A 65 13.01 -20.12 -20.97
C GLN A 65 12.17 -20.75 -22.11
N CYS A 66 11.55 -19.93 -22.96
CA CYS A 66 10.60 -20.38 -23.99
C CYS A 66 11.09 -20.17 -25.41
N ARG A 67 12.23 -19.51 -25.65
CA ARG A 67 12.71 -19.10 -26.98
C ARG A 67 11.70 -18.21 -27.71
N PHE A 68 10.89 -17.49 -26.99
CA PHE A 68 9.88 -16.58 -27.48
C PHE A 68 10.27 -15.14 -27.14
N ASP A 69 10.32 -14.24 -28.13
CA ASP A 69 10.58 -12.82 -27.92
C ASP A 69 9.26 -12.02 -28.01
N PRO A 70 8.69 -11.62 -26.87
CA PRO A 70 7.46 -10.82 -26.87
C PRO A 70 7.65 -9.39 -27.37
N LEU A 71 8.89 -8.90 -27.50
CA LEU A 71 9.19 -7.56 -28.06
C LEU A 71 9.35 -7.56 -29.58
N HIS A 72 9.17 -8.72 -30.24
CA HIS A 72 9.32 -8.84 -31.69
C HIS A 72 8.28 -8.04 -32.49
N SER A 73 7.10 -7.81 -31.95
CA SER A 73 6.05 -7.04 -32.61
C SER A 73 5.38 -6.05 -31.63
N ALA A 74 4.88 -4.93 -32.15
CA ALA A 74 4.15 -3.96 -31.33
C ALA A 74 2.92 -4.57 -30.63
N GLN A 75 2.26 -5.55 -31.26
CA GLN A 75 1.11 -6.23 -30.67
C GLN A 75 1.51 -7.08 -29.46
N SER A 76 2.58 -7.87 -29.56
CA SER A 76 3.05 -8.70 -28.44
C SER A 76 3.68 -7.87 -27.34
N GLU A 77 4.39 -6.79 -27.68
CA GLU A 77 4.93 -5.82 -26.72
C GLU A 77 3.82 -5.16 -25.90
N GLN A 78 2.74 -4.68 -26.56
CA GLN A 78 1.61 -4.08 -25.87
C GLN A 78 0.90 -5.11 -24.97
N ALA A 79 0.67 -6.33 -25.47
CA ALA A 79 0.06 -7.39 -24.68
C ALA A 79 0.90 -7.76 -23.45
N LEU A 80 2.24 -7.79 -23.58
CA LEU A 80 3.14 -8.00 -22.45
C LEU A 80 3.05 -6.83 -21.46
N TYR A 81 3.09 -5.59 -21.96
CA TYR A 81 2.99 -4.38 -21.15
C TYR A 81 1.72 -4.38 -20.29
N ASP A 82 0.60 -4.80 -20.85
CA ASP A 82 -0.69 -4.88 -20.16
C ASP A 82 -0.72 -5.95 -19.05
N LYS A 83 0.13 -7.00 -19.16
CA LYS A 83 0.25 -8.08 -18.16
C LYS A 83 1.16 -7.73 -16.99
N VAL A 84 2.12 -6.84 -17.17
CA VAL A 84 3.12 -6.51 -16.14
C VAL A 84 2.50 -6.11 -14.80
N PRO A 85 1.46 -5.25 -14.71
CA PRO A 85 0.87 -4.89 -13.42
C PRO A 85 0.31 -6.08 -12.65
N ASP A 86 -0.39 -6.99 -13.33
CA ASP A 86 -0.98 -8.20 -12.71
C ASP A 86 0.10 -9.13 -12.17
N TRP A 87 1.20 -9.30 -12.92
CA TRP A 87 2.32 -10.14 -12.50
C TRP A 87 3.10 -9.53 -11.34
N LEU A 88 3.28 -8.21 -11.32
CA LEU A 88 3.90 -7.52 -10.17
C LEU A 88 3.04 -7.67 -8.92
N ALA A 89 1.72 -7.52 -9.04
CA ALA A 89 0.80 -7.72 -7.93
C ALA A 89 0.83 -9.17 -7.40
N LEU A 90 0.95 -10.16 -8.29
CA LEU A 90 1.09 -11.56 -7.90
C LEU A 90 2.40 -11.80 -7.16
N LEU A 91 3.52 -11.29 -7.68
CA LEU A 91 4.87 -11.45 -7.10
C LEU A 91 5.09 -10.59 -5.85
N GLU A 92 4.25 -9.58 -5.59
CA GLU A 92 4.26 -8.89 -4.30
C GLU A 92 3.90 -9.84 -3.16
N SER A 93 2.97 -10.76 -3.41
CA SER A 93 2.43 -11.67 -2.39
C SER A 93 3.11 -13.05 -2.34
N GLN A 94 3.91 -13.41 -3.35
CA GLN A 94 4.49 -14.75 -3.49
C GLN A 94 6.00 -14.66 -3.75
N PRO A 95 6.81 -15.56 -3.18
CA PRO A 95 8.26 -15.59 -3.40
C PRO A 95 8.64 -15.97 -4.83
N SER A 96 7.78 -16.74 -5.52
CA SER A 96 7.95 -17.13 -6.92
C SER A 96 6.59 -17.45 -7.54
N SER A 97 6.49 -17.35 -8.87
CA SER A 97 5.28 -17.73 -9.60
C SER A 97 5.60 -18.16 -11.03
N THR A 98 4.77 -19.08 -11.56
CA THR A 98 4.74 -19.38 -12.99
C THR A 98 3.81 -18.37 -13.67
N LEU A 99 4.36 -17.54 -14.56
CA LEU A 99 3.64 -16.51 -15.30
C LEU A 99 3.35 -17.00 -16.71
N THR A 100 2.11 -16.87 -17.14
CA THR A 100 1.67 -17.34 -18.48
C THR A 100 1.29 -16.15 -19.35
N PHE A 101 1.78 -16.19 -20.59
CA PHE A 101 1.54 -15.20 -21.63
C PHE A 101 0.91 -15.89 -22.85
N ASP A 102 -0.34 -15.53 -23.15
CA ASP A 102 -1.10 -16.08 -24.26
C ASP A 102 -1.08 -15.10 -25.43
N LEU A 103 -0.62 -15.54 -26.58
CA LEU A 103 -0.60 -14.75 -27.81
C LEU A 103 -0.96 -15.62 -29.01
N GLY A 104 -1.99 -15.22 -29.80
CA GLY A 104 -2.38 -15.92 -31.02
C GLY A 104 -2.79 -17.38 -30.82
N GLY A 105 -3.31 -17.74 -29.63
CA GLY A 105 -3.70 -19.12 -29.30
C GLY A 105 -2.54 -20.02 -28.85
N VAL A 106 -1.35 -19.44 -28.66
CA VAL A 106 -0.19 -20.14 -28.11
C VAL A 106 0.11 -19.58 -26.71
N SER A 107 0.27 -20.49 -25.74
CA SER A 107 0.63 -20.15 -24.35
C SER A 107 2.12 -20.34 -24.13
N HIS A 108 2.77 -19.34 -23.59
CA HIS A 108 4.15 -19.39 -23.14
C HIS A 108 4.19 -19.19 -21.61
N SER A 109 4.96 -19.99 -20.89
CA SER A 109 5.05 -19.88 -19.43
C SER A 109 6.51 -19.76 -18.99
N ILE A 110 6.74 -18.90 -17.99
CA ILE A 110 8.03 -18.68 -17.38
C ILE A 110 7.92 -18.78 -15.86
N ASP A 111 8.97 -19.27 -15.21
CA ASP A 111 9.10 -19.23 -13.78
C ASP A 111 9.90 -18.00 -13.37
N VAL A 112 9.37 -17.21 -12.42
CA VAL A 112 9.96 -15.95 -11.99
C VAL A 112 10.00 -15.90 -10.47
N GLU A 113 11.14 -15.49 -9.92
CA GLU A 113 11.31 -15.24 -8.50
C GLU A 113 11.09 -13.75 -8.18
N ARG A 114 10.40 -13.45 -7.07
CA ARG A 114 10.17 -12.07 -6.58
C ARG A 114 11.47 -11.29 -6.44
N VAL A 115 12.52 -11.95 -5.94
CA VAL A 115 13.83 -11.33 -5.74
C VAL A 115 14.45 -10.80 -7.04
N ASP A 116 14.25 -11.49 -8.16
CA ASP A 116 14.78 -11.06 -9.45
C ASP A 116 14.06 -9.82 -9.98
N VAL A 117 12.74 -9.76 -9.78
CA VAL A 117 11.90 -8.59 -10.11
C VAL A 117 12.32 -7.37 -9.31
N ILE A 118 12.59 -7.53 -8.01
CA ILE A 118 13.08 -6.46 -7.13
C ILE A 118 14.48 -6.02 -7.56
N ASN A 119 15.38 -6.95 -7.81
CA ASN A 119 16.75 -6.67 -8.22
C ASN A 119 16.82 -5.88 -9.52
N ARG A 120 15.88 -6.12 -10.45
CA ARG A 120 15.83 -5.40 -11.72
C ARG A 120 15.66 -3.88 -11.56
N VAL A 121 14.95 -3.44 -10.55
CA VAL A 121 14.66 -2.03 -10.26
C VAL A 121 15.39 -1.49 -9.04
N ALA A 122 16.23 -2.28 -8.40
CA ALA A 122 16.91 -1.95 -7.14
C ALA A 122 17.65 -0.61 -7.19
N ASN A 123 18.30 -0.28 -8.32
CA ASN A 123 18.99 1.00 -8.48
C ASN A 123 18.04 2.20 -8.42
N HIS A 124 16.82 2.08 -8.98
CA HIS A 124 15.82 3.14 -8.90
C HIS A 124 15.34 3.32 -7.45
N TYR A 125 15.04 2.23 -6.78
CA TYR A 125 14.62 2.23 -5.38
C TYR A 125 15.71 2.80 -4.46
N GLN A 126 16.98 2.43 -4.68
CA GLN A 126 18.11 2.96 -3.91
C GLN A 126 18.26 4.47 -4.06
N ARG A 127 18.18 4.99 -5.30
CA ARG A 127 18.25 6.42 -5.56
C ARG A 127 17.12 7.19 -4.87
N ILE A 128 15.91 6.63 -4.86
CA ILE A 128 14.76 7.22 -4.14
C ILE A 128 15.04 7.20 -2.63
N ALA A 129 15.49 6.09 -2.07
CA ALA A 129 15.84 5.97 -0.66
C ALA A 129 16.96 6.95 -0.25
N ASP A 130 17.95 7.15 -1.10
CA ASP A 130 19.05 8.10 -0.85
C ASP A 130 18.52 9.56 -0.87
N MET A 131 17.59 9.88 -1.77
CA MET A 131 16.91 11.18 -1.77
C MET A 131 16.10 11.39 -0.50
N VAL A 132 15.34 10.38 -0.05
CA VAL A 132 14.59 10.43 1.21
C VAL A 132 15.52 10.66 2.40
N ARG A 133 16.62 9.92 2.50
CA ARG A 133 17.64 10.09 3.56
C ARG A 133 18.25 11.49 3.57
N ALA A 134 18.53 12.04 2.39
CA ALA A 134 19.11 13.38 2.25
C ALA A 134 18.15 14.52 2.68
N MET A 135 16.88 14.20 2.93
CA MET A 135 15.88 15.13 3.47
C MET A 135 15.70 15.02 4.99
N LEU A 136 16.39 14.08 5.64
CA LEU A 136 16.36 13.90 7.09
C LEU A 136 17.58 14.57 7.73
N ALA A 137 17.38 15.16 8.91
CA ALA A 137 18.44 15.64 9.77
C ALA A 137 18.85 14.55 10.77
N GLY A 138 20.01 14.74 11.42
CA GLY A 138 20.43 13.82 12.49
C GLY A 138 19.44 13.84 13.65
N GLY A 139 18.94 12.65 14.00
CA GLY A 139 17.95 12.48 15.07
C GLY A 139 16.48 12.50 14.61
N ASP A 140 16.21 12.77 13.33
CA ASP A 140 14.85 12.68 12.80
C ASP A 140 14.35 11.23 12.82
N THR A 141 13.13 11.02 13.29
CA THR A 141 12.39 9.76 13.14
C THR A 141 11.43 9.90 11.96
N PRO A 142 11.64 9.20 10.84
CA PRO A 142 10.81 9.39 9.66
C PRO A 142 9.47 8.65 9.77
N ALA A 143 8.39 9.31 9.32
CA ALA A 143 7.12 8.71 8.97
C ALA A 143 6.99 8.75 7.44
N LEU A 144 7.19 7.61 6.79
CA LEU A 144 7.15 7.50 5.33
C LEU A 144 5.71 7.33 4.86
N GLN A 145 5.18 8.30 4.16
CA GLN A 145 3.80 8.29 3.65
C GLN A 145 3.82 8.02 2.15
N MET A 146 3.05 7.05 1.70
CA MET A 146 2.92 6.68 0.29
C MET A 146 1.50 6.19 -0.02
N THR A 147 1.11 6.28 -1.29
CA THR A 147 -0.18 5.74 -1.75
C THR A 147 -0.17 4.22 -1.82
N LEU A 148 -1.37 3.61 -1.88
CA LEU A 148 -1.51 2.16 -1.97
C LEU A 148 -0.80 1.60 -3.21
N GLY A 149 -0.93 2.26 -4.38
CA GLY A 149 -0.30 1.82 -5.61
C GLY A 149 1.23 1.79 -5.54
N ILE A 150 1.84 2.73 -4.79
CA ILE A 150 3.29 2.78 -4.60
C ILE A 150 3.74 1.75 -3.56
N SER A 151 3.01 1.60 -2.48
CA SER A 151 3.34 0.62 -1.43
C SER A 151 3.23 -0.83 -1.91
N ALA A 152 2.45 -1.08 -2.96
CA ALA A 152 2.28 -2.39 -3.58
C ALA A 152 3.36 -2.72 -4.63
N LEU A 153 4.32 -1.83 -4.89
CA LEU A 153 5.46 -2.15 -5.76
C LEU A 153 6.38 -3.16 -5.09
N PRO A 154 6.76 -4.27 -5.77
CA PRO A 154 7.53 -5.34 -5.15
C PRO A 154 8.79 -4.85 -4.47
N GLY A 155 8.90 -5.06 -3.15
CA GLY A 155 10.07 -4.74 -2.34
C GLY A 155 10.34 -3.26 -2.09
N PHE A 156 9.48 -2.33 -2.56
CA PHE A 156 9.74 -0.89 -2.43
C PHE A 156 9.64 -0.42 -0.98
N ALA A 157 8.55 -0.74 -0.30
CA ALA A 157 8.33 -0.33 1.09
C ALA A 157 9.37 -0.95 2.03
N GLU A 158 9.73 -2.22 1.83
CA GLU A 158 10.74 -2.93 2.61
C GLU A 158 12.13 -2.30 2.42
N LEU A 159 12.52 -1.98 1.18
CA LEU A 159 13.80 -1.35 0.91
C LEU A 159 13.88 0.05 1.53
N LEU A 160 12.81 0.84 1.42
CA LEU A 160 12.77 2.18 2.02
C LEU A 160 12.92 2.11 3.54
N THR A 161 12.12 1.29 4.22
CA THR A 161 12.18 1.16 5.68
C THR A 161 13.53 0.60 6.15
N ALA A 162 14.10 -0.36 5.44
CA ALA A 162 15.42 -0.90 5.77
C ALA A 162 16.55 0.13 5.62
N ARG A 163 16.44 1.07 4.65
CA ARG A 163 17.50 2.06 4.38
C ARG A 163 17.33 3.38 5.09
N VAL A 164 16.10 3.81 5.27
CA VAL A 164 15.76 5.11 5.84
C VAL A 164 15.47 5.01 7.33
N GLY A 165 14.95 3.88 7.75
CA GLY A 165 14.39 3.69 9.10
C GLY A 165 12.94 4.18 9.17
N GLY A 166 12.36 4.12 10.37
CA GLY A 166 10.98 4.52 10.62
C GLY A 166 9.95 3.53 10.12
N ASN A 167 8.71 3.99 10.09
CA ASN A 167 7.57 3.21 9.60
C ASN A 167 7.01 3.83 8.34
N TYR A 168 6.45 3.00 7.46
CA TYR A 168 5.69 3.52 6.33
C TYR A 168 4.19 3.50 6.64
N HIS A 169 3.49 4.47 6.07
CA HIS A 169 2.05 4.68 6.23
C HIS A 169 1.42 4.77 4.84
N VAL A 170 0.47 3.89 4.60
CA VAL A 170 -0.25 3.88 3.34
C VAL A 170 -1.44 4.82 3.45
N VAL A 171 -1.57 5.72 2.49
CA VAL A 171 -2.70 6.63 2.36
C VAL A 171 -3.53 6.27 1.15
N ALA A 172 -4.83 6.53 1.20
CA ALA A 172 -5.69 6.34 0.05
C ALA A 172 -5.26 7.26 -1.10
N ASP A 173 -5.43 6.82 -2.34
CA ASP A 173 -5.04 7.60 -3.53
C ASP A 173 -5.74 8.96 -3.59
N GLN A 174 -6.96 9.06 -3.03
CA GLN A 174 -7.73 10.29 -2.96
C GLN A 174 -7.50 11.12 -1.68
N ALA A 175 -6.68 10.64 -0.74
CA ALA A 175 -6.49 11.29 0.57
C ALA A 175 -6.07 12.76 0.47
N SER A 176 -5.31 13.14 -0.55
CA SER A 176 -4.90 14.53 -0.78
C SER A 176 -6.07 15.40 -1.24
N ILE A 177 -6.94 14.87 -2.09
CA ILE A 177 -8.14 15.57 -2.61
C ILE A 177 -9.14 15.77 -1.48
N ASP A 178 -9.42 14.72 -0.72
CA ASP A 178 -10.33 14.77 0.42
C ASP A 178 -9.84 15.76 1.47
N GLY A 179 -8.55 15.68 1.81
CA GLY A 179 -7.94 16.59 2.77
C GLY A 179 -7.93 18.06 2.33
N ILE A 180 -7.86 18.34 1.03
CA ILE A 180 -8.01 19.70 0.50
C ILE A 180 -9.48 20.14 0.56
N SER A 181 -10.40 19.29 0.10
CA SER A 181 -11.85 19.62 0.05
C SER A 181 -12.39 20.02 1.41
N ASP A 182 -11.99 19.34 2.48
CA ASP A 182 -12.41 19.66 3.85
C ASP A 182 -11.85 20.99 4.36
N ARG A 183 -10.69 21.42 3.87
CA ARG A 183 -9.99 22.61 4.35
C ARG A 183 -10.24 23.85 3.51
N LEU A 184 -10.66 23.69 2.24
CA LEU A 184 -10.96 24.81 1.33
C LEU A 184 -11.89 25.86 1.91
N PRO A 185 -13.00 25.51 2.62
CA PRO A 185 -13.88 26.51 3.20
C PRO A 185 -13.23 27.38 4.28
N LYS A 186 -12.10 26.94 4.83
CA LYS A 186 -11.41 27.57 5.96
C LYS A 186 -10.14 28.31 5.55
N VAL A 187 -9.83 28.30 4.26
CA VAL A 187 -8.61 28.88 3.72
C VAL A 187 -8.95 30.08 2.82
N VAL A 188 -8.30 31.20 3.07
CA VAL A 188 -8.35 32.35 2.18
C VAL A 188 -7.44 32.08 0.98
N LEU A 189 -8.05 31.89 -0.19
CA LEU A 189 -7.31 31.70 -1.44
C LEU A 189 -6.82 33.06 -1.93
N ASP A 190 -5.51 33.20 -2.00
CA ASP A 190 -4.88 34.37 -2.65
C ASP A 190 -4.59 34.00 -4.11
N ALA A 191 -5.20 34.72 -5.05
CA ALA A 191 -5.12 34.41 -6.45
C ALA A 191 -3.65 34.44 -6.95
N GLY A 192 -3.19 33.33 -7.52
CA GLY A 192 -1.85 33.19 -8.10
C GLY A 192 -0.75 32.75 -7.13
N ARG A 193 -1.05 32.44 -5.87
CA ARG A 193 -0.06 31.89 -4.91
C ARG A 193 -0.29 30.42 -4.66
N VAL A 194 0.80 29.66 -4.68
CA VAL A 194 0.79 28.25 -4.24
C VAL A 194 0.72 28.20 -2.73
N MET A 195 -0.31 27.58 -2.20
CA MET A 195 -0.43 27.37 -0.76
C MET A 195 0.53 26.28 -0.29
N ARG A 196 1.36 26.62 0.68
CA ARG A 196 2.29 25.70 1.33
C ARG A 196 1.89 25.32 2.74
N ASP A 197 0.92 26.05 3.30
CA ASP A 197 0.41 25.86 4.65
C ASP A 197 -1.06 25.47 4.63
N LEU A 198 -1.41 24.42 5.32
CA LEU A 198 -2.79 24.02 5.53
C LEU A 198 -3.10 23.98 7.03
N PRO A 199 -4.28 24.45 7.46
CA PRO A 199 -4.68 24.30 8.85
C PRO A 199 -4.80 22.80 9.20
N ASN A 200 -4.20 22.44 10.32
CA ASN A 200 -4.41 21.15 10.96
C ASN A 200 -5.51 21.37 12.01
N GLU A 201 -6.75 21.38 11.59
CA GLU A 201 -7.83 21.40 12.58
C GLU A 201 -8.06 19.99 13.06
N GLY A 202 -7.68 19.79 14.27
CA GLY A 202 -8.02 18.93 15.37
C GLY A 202 -9.04 17.82 15.23
N GLU A 203 -9.17 17.16 14.11
CA GLU A 203 -9.43 15.74 14.20
C GLU A 203 -8.07 15.14 14.59
N THR A 204 -8.02 14.72 15.84
CA THR A 204 -7.00 13.81 16.32
C THR A 204 -6.73 12.86 15.19
N ALA A 205 -5.55 12.94 14.59
CA ALA A 205 -5.16 12.01 13.57
C ALA A 205 -5.76 10.68 13.99
N LEU A 206 -6.53 10.07 13.12
CA LEU A 206 -6.67 8.64 13.21
C LEU A 206 -5.24 8.16 13.29
N ALA A 207 -4.87 7.77 14.48
CA ALA A 207 -3.52 7.68 14.96
C ALA A 207 -2.65 7.11 13.86
N ALA A 208 -1.46 7.66 13.72
CA ALA A 208 -0.32 6.87 13.27
C ALA A 208 -0.59 5.43 13.68
N PRO A 209 -0.40 4.39 12.82
CA PRO A 209 -0.73 3.03 13.23
C PRO A 209 -0.34 2.93 14.68
N LEU A 210 -1.31 2.83 15.56
CA LEU A 210 -1.17 3.06 16.99
C LEU A 210 0.08 2.32 17.38
N ALA A 211 1.11 3.03 17.82
CA ALA A 211 2.31 2.41 18.31
C ALA A 211 1.79 1.35 19.27
N PRO A 212 2.08 0.06 19.06
CA PRO A 212 1.31 -1.04 19.62
C PRO A 212 1.06 -0.76 21.07
N THR A 213 -0.15 -0.31 21.41
CA THR A 213 -0.52 -0.10 22.80
C THR A 213 -0.50 -1.49 23.39
N ASN A 214 0.59 -1.79 24.04
CA ASN A 214 0.95 -3.04 24.71
C ASN A 214 -0.17 -4.08 24.70
N GLY A 215 -0.27 -4.89 23.61
CA GLY A 215 -0.94 -6.16 23.62
C GLY A 215 -2.47 -6.21 23.76
N ALA A 216 -3.19 -5.09 23.79
CA ALA A 216 -4.64 -5.11 23.94
C ALA A 216 -5.34 -5.59 22.65
N ALA A 217 -6.30 -6.51 22.78
CA ALA A 217 -7.08 -7.01 21.66
C ALA A 217 -7.93 -5.88 21.03
N PRO A 218 -8.03 -5.80 19.70
CA PRO A 218 -8.89 -4.81 19.03
C PRO A 218 -10.37 -5.12 19.33
N THR A 219 -11.17 -4.07 19.35
CA THR A 219 -12.63 -4.18 19.55
C THR A 219 -13.41 -3.93 18.28
N HIS A 220 -12.81 -3.28 17.29
CA HIS A 220 -13.47 -2.92 16.03
C HIS A 220 -12.50 -3.03 14.85
N ILE A 221 -13.09 -3.26 13.67
CA ILE A 221 -12.46 -3.04 12.38
C ILE A 221 -12.96 -1.70 11.85
N LEU A 222 -12.05 -0.85 11.41
CA LEU A 222 -12.36 0.36 10.68
C LEU A 222 -12.11 0.12 9.19
N LEU A 223 -13.15 0.31 8.39
CA LEU A 223 -13.09 0.29 6.93
C LEU A 223 -13.71 1.61 6.44
N ASP A 224 -12.94 2.38 5.71
CA ASP A 224 -13.27 3.77 5.36
C ASP A 224 -13.63 4.57 6.63
N GLU A 225 -14.83 5.07 6.75
CA GLU A 225 -15.29 5.83 7.94
C GLU A 225 -16.23 5.00 8.83
N ARG A 226 -16.35 3.68 8.58
CA ARG A 226 -17.28 2.79 9.30
C ARG A 226 -16.54 1.85 10.22
N ALA A 227 -16.94 1.80 11.48
CA ALA A 227 -16.43 0.88 12.47
C ALA A 227 -17.37 -0.34 12.61
N PHE A 228 -16.78 -1.54 12.53
CA PHE A 228 -17.50 -2.81 12.67
C PHE A 228 -17.02 -3.51 13.94
N ALA A 229 -17.91 -3.70 14.90
CA ALA A 229 -17.55 -4.30 16.18
C ALA A 229 -17.10 -5.76 16.03
N LEU A 230 -16.01 -6.11 16.69
CA LEU A 230 -15.56 -7.49 16.89
C LEU A 230 -16.21 -8.04 18.16
N SER A 231 -16.60 -9.29 18.13
CA SER A 231 -17.24 -9.99 19.26
C SER A 231 -16.88 -11.47 19.22
N GLU A 232 -17.32 -12.25 20.19
CA GLU A 232 -17.16 -13.71 20.20
C GLU A 232 -17.80 -14.40 18.97
N LYS A 233 -18.81 -13.75 18.35
CA LYS A 233 -19.37 -14.25 17.09
C LYS A 233 -18.45 -13.84 15.94
N PRO A 234 -17.94 -14.80 15.16
CA PRO A 234 -17.03 -14.53 14.04
C PRO A 234 -17.58 -13.51 13.06
N LEU A 235 -16.71 -12.62 12.55
CA LEU A 235 -17.02 -11.68 11.50
C LEU A 235 -16.24 -12.09 10.24
N THR A 236 -16.95 -12.53 9.22
CA THR A 236 -16.35 -12.88 7.93
C THR A 236 -16.33 -11.68 7.01
N VAL A 237 -15.26 -11.53 6.25
CA VAL A 237 -15.05 -10.43 5.30
C VAL A 237 -14.82 -11.00 3.92
N GLY A 238 -15.38 -10.38 2.87
CA GLY A 238 -15.17 -10.82 1.49
C GLY A 238 -15.92 -10.01 0.44
N ALA A 239 -15.72 -10.37 -0.84
CA ALA A 239 -16.30 -9.67 -1.99
C ALA A 239 -17.78 -10.00 -2.26
N GLY A 240 -18.33 -11.01 -1.60
CA GLY A 240 -19.70 -11.46 -1.74
C GLY A 240 -19.82 -12.99 -1.75
N SER A 241 -20.89 -13.50 -1.15
CA SER A 241 -21.19 -14.93 -1.10
C SER A 241 -22.68 -15.17 -1.36
N ALA A 242 -22.99 -16.27 -2.09
CA ALA A 242 -24.37 -16.69 -2.32
C ALA A 242 -25.08 -17.13 -1.00
N SER A 243 -24.29 -17.54 0.00
CA SER A 243 -24.77 -17.92 1.34
C SER A 243 -23.87 -17.29 2.38
N PRO A 244 -24.03 -15.99 2.67
CA PRO A 244 -23.16 -15.31 3.63
C PRO A 244 -23.42 -15.82 5.05
N PRO A 245 -22.39 -15.90 5.89
CA PRO A 245 -22.54 -16.21 7.30
C PRO A 245 -23.31 -15.10 8.05
N PRO A 246 -23.84 -15.35 9.25
CA PRO A 246 -24.69 -14.42 9.99
C PRO A 246 -24.07 -13.04 10.24
N ARG A 247 -22.73 -12.97 10.35
CA ARG A 247 -21.96 -11.73 10.44
C ARG A 247 -20.98 -11.68 9.29
N TYR A 248 -21.38 -10.94 8.26
CA TYR A 248 -20.62 -10.83 7.02
C TYR A 248 -20.45 -9.36 6.63
N LEU A 249 -19.20 -8.96 6.47
CA LEU A 249 -18.83 -7.66 5.94
C LEU A 249 -18.52 -7.83 4.45
N GLN A 250 -19.44 -7.41 3.61
CA GLN A 250 -19.22 -7.36 2.17
C GLN A 250 -18.39 -6.13 1.81
N LEU A 251 -17.28 -6.33 1.12
CA LEU A 251 -16.44 -5.27 0.58
C LEU A 251 -17.02 -4.81 -0.74
N GLU A 252 -17.71 -3.67 -0.74
CA GLU A 252 -18.30 -3.08 -1.95
C GLU A 252 -17.18 -2.57 -2.87
N GLY A 253 -17.33 -2.80 -4.19
CA GLY A 253 -16.30 -2.42 -5.15
C GLY A 253 -14.95 -3.13 -4.96
N ALA A 254 -14.94 -4.26 -4.25
CA ALA A 254 -13.72 -5.01 -3.98
C ALA A 254 -12.96 -5.33 -5.28
N PRO A 255 -11.66 -5.03 -5.34
CA PRO A 255 -10.86 -5.29 -6.53
C PRO A 255 -10.75 -6.79 -6.82
N ALA A 256 -10.37 -7.14 -8.04
CA ALA A 256 -10.02 -8.51 -8.40
C ALA A 256 -8.96 -9.04 -7.42
N GLY A 257 -9.12 -10.29 -6.95
CA GLY A 257 -8.22 -10.89 -5.95
C GLY A 257 -8.80 -10.94 -4.54
N VAL A 258 -9.99 -10.37 -4.29
CA VAL A 258 -10.73 -10.61 -3.05
C VAL A 258 -11.67 -11.79 -3.23
N SER A 259 -11.54 -12.82 -2.39
CA SER A 259 -12.41 -13.99 -2.40
C SER A 259 -13.79 -13.67 -1.84
N GLY A 260 -14.81 -14.44 -2.23
CA GLY A 260 -16.17 -14.27 -1.72
C GLY A 260 -16.25 -14.36 -0.20
N LEU A 261 -15.63 -15.37 0.40
CA LEU A 261 -15.28 -15.47 1.82
C LEU A 261 -13.77 -15.37 1.89
N HIS A 262 -13.22 -14.25 2.31
CA HIS A 262 -11.78 -14.00 2.20
C HIS A 262 -11.04 -14.28 3.50
N CYS A 263 -11.49 -13.69 4.59
CA CYS A 263 -10.92 -13.91 5.91
C CYS A 263 -12.00 -13.79 7.00
N GLU A 264 -11.65 -14.25 8.19
CA GLU A 264 -12.55 -14.25 9.33
C GLU A 264 -11.83 -13.71 10.57
N PHE A 265 -12.50 -12.84 11.30
CA PHE A 265 -12.04 -12.29 12.58
C PHE A 265 -12.79 -13.00 13.69
N VAL A 266 -12.04 -13.63 14.59
CA VAL A 266 -12.59 -14.40 15.72
C VAL A 266 -11.96 -13.95 17.04
N ILE A 267 -12.74 -13.88 18.11
CA ILE A 267 -12.22 -13.67 19.46
C ILE A 267 -12.26 -15.03 20.18
N ARG A 268 -11.11 -15.50 20.64
CA ARG A 268 -10.95 -16.73 21.45
C ARG A 268 -10.06 -16.42 22.63
N ASP A 269 -10.50 -16.76 23.81
CA ASP A 269 -9.75 -16.58 25.07
C ASP A 269 -9.21 -15.15 25.25
N GLY A 270 -10.02 -14.16 24.87
CA GLY A 270 -9.63 -12.73 24.94
C GLY A 270 -8.63 -12.27 23.87
N GLN A 271 -8.22 -13.16 22.95
CA GLN A 271 -7.38 -12.82 21.81
C GLN A 271 -8.20 -12.67 20.53
N CYS A 272 -7.92 -11.65 19.75
CA CYS A 272 -8.45 -11.52 18.41
C CYS A 272 -7.53 -12.23 17.41
N LEU A 273 -8.09 -13.14 16.63
CA LEU A 273 -7.39 -13.92 15.61
C LEU A 273 -7.96 -13.60 14.23
N LEU A 274 -7.10 -13.53 13.24
CA LEU A 274 -7.43 -13.47 11.82
C LEU A 274 -7.20 -14.84 11.20
N LEU A 275 -8.21 -15.38 10.53
CA LEU A 275 -8.15 -16.65 9.80
C LEU A 275 -8.22 -16.33 8.30
N ASP A 276 -7.27 -16.85 7.52
CA ASP A 276 -7.22 -16.66 6.07
C ASP A 276 -7.94 -17.81 5.36
N HIS A 277 -8.95 -17.48 4.54
CA HIS A 277 -9.69 -18.40 3.67
C HIS A 277 -9.53 -18.05 2.19
N SER A 278 -8.64 -17.11 1.91
CA SER A 278 -8.49 -16.52 0.57
C SER A 278 -7.67 -17.39 -0.38
N ARG A 279 -7.84 -17.14 -1.68
CA ARG A 279 -6.97 -17.71 -2.73
C ARG A 279 -5.68 -16.90 -2.89
N TYR A 280 -5.76 -15.59 -2.73
CA TYR A 280 -4.67 -14.66 -3.06
C TYR A 280 -3.94 -14.11 -1.84
N GLY A 281 -4.40 -14.46 -0.65
CA GLY A 281 -3.76 -14.14 0.63
C GLY A 281 -4.36 -12.95 1.34
N THR A 282 -4.24 -13.02 2.66
CA THR A 282 -4.52 -11.94 3.60
C THR A 282 -3.19 -11.51 4.22
N PHE A 283 -3.01 -10.21 4.40
CA PHE A 283 -1.74 -9.64 4.84
C PHE A 283 -1.93 -8.85 6.13
N LEU A 284 -1.13 -9.18 7.12
CA LEU A 284 -1.07 -8.47 8.39
C LEU A 284 0.16 -7.58 8.42
N ASN A 285 -0.03 -6.25 8.53
CA ASN A 285 1.06 -5.27 8.53
C ASN A 285 2.02 -5.45 7.34
N GLY A 286 1.45 -5.72 6.15
CA GLY A 286 2.21 -5.98 4.94
C GLY A 286 2.73 -7.41 4.76
N ASN A 287 2.74 -8.24 5.79
CA ASN A 287 3.21 -9.63 5.73
C ASN A 287 2.06 -10.60 5.49
N ARG A 288 2.19 -11.47 4.50
CA ARG A 288 1.20 -12.51 4.24
C ARG A 288 1.09 -13.47 5.42
N ILE A 289 -0.13 -13.75 5.87
CA ILE A 289 -0.35 -14.77 6.90
C ILE A 289 -0.50 -16.16 6.28
N SER A 290 -0.08 -17.19 7.00
CA SER A 290 -0.09 -18.57 6.51
C SER A 290 -1.18 -19.44 7.14
N ALA A 291 -2.38 -19.00 7.27
CA ALA A 291 -3.59 -19.62 7.81
C ALA A 291 -4.20 -18.79 8.92
N SER A 292 -3.47 -18.39 9.96
CA SER A 292 -3.97 -17.54 11.03
C SER A 292 -2.89 -16.65 11.62
N ALA A 293 -3.33 -15.51 12.19
CA ALA A 293 -2.46 -14.59 12.91
C ALA A 293 -3.19 -13.96 14.09
N ALA A 294 -2.49 -13.73 15.21
CA ALA A 294 -3.01 -12.96 16.32
C ALA A 294 -2.98 -11.47 15.99
N LEU A 295 -4.08 -10.77 16.26
CA LEU A 295 -4.27 -9.37 15.98
C LEU A 295 -4.15 -8.51 17.23
N ARG A 296 -3.62 -7.32 17.05
CA ARG A 296 -3.51 -6.29 18.08
C ARG A 296 -4.16 -5.00 17.62
N THR A 297 -4.53 -4.16 18.55
CA THR A 297 -4.97 -2.79 18.25
C THR A 297 -3.85 -2.05 17.52
N GLY A 298 -4.20 -1.40 16.41
CA GLY A 298 -3.26 -0.69 15.53
C GLY A 298 -2.75 -1.51 14.34
N ASP A 299 -3.01 -2.82 14.32
CA ASP A 299 -2.69 -3.63 13.15
C ASP A 299 -3.50 -3.23 11.92
N THR A 300 -2.93 -3.41 10.76
CA THR A 300 -3.59 -3.26 9.46
C THR A 300 -3.70 -4.61 8.78
N VAL A 301 -4.89 -4.92 8.28
CA VAL A 301 -5.16 -6.14 7.52
C VAL A 301 -5.49 -5.75 6.08
N ARG A 302 -4.66 -6.15 5.14
CA ARG A 302 -4.95 -6.02 3.71
C ARG A 302 -5.60 -7.29 3.20
N VAL A 303 -6.78 -7.14 2.60
CA VAL A 303 -7.64 -8.21 2.11
C VAL A 303 -7.54 -8.27 0.60
N GLY A 304 -6.79 -9.24 0.07
CA GLY A 304 -6.57 -9.41 -1.38
C GLY A 304 -5.41 -8.60 -1.95
N THR A 305 -5.24 -8.68 -3.28
CA THR A 305 -4.18 -8.01 -4.03
C THR A 305 -4.75 -7.48 -5.35
N PRO A 306 -4.75 -6.15 -5.57
CA PRO A 306 -4.20 -5.06 -4.76
C PRO A 306 -4.86 -4.87 -3.38
N GLY A 307 -6.10 -5.28 -3.20
CA GLY A 307 -6.75 -5.43 -1.91
C GLY A 307 -7.32 -4.14 -1.29
N MET A 308 -8.06 -4.35 -0.18
CA MET A 308 -8.58 -3.30 0.68
C MET A 308 -7.93 -3.38 2.06
N ILE A 309 -7.73 -2.24 2.70
CA ILE A 309 -7.10 -2.15 4.01
C ILE A 309 -8.16 -1.97 5.09
N LEU A 310 -8.12 -2.86 6.07
CA LEU A 310 -8.91 -2.81 7.29
C LEU A 310 -7.98 -2.41 8.44
N GLN A 311 -8.37 -1.44 9.25
CA GLN A 311 -7.59 -1.03 10.42
C GLN A 311 -8.21 -1.61 11.68
N LEU A 312 -7.39 -2.14 12.59
CA LEU A 312 -7.81 -2.70 13.86
C LEU A 312 -7.76 -1.61 14.94
N ILE A 313 -8.90 -1.24 15.46
CA ILE A 313 -9.02 -0.17 16.47
C ILE A 313 -9.63 -0.70 17.76
N ARG A 314 -9.37 0.03 18.84
CA ARG A 314 -10.07 -0.14 20.11
C ARG A 314 -10.93 1.08 20.37
N ALA A 315 -12.24 0.90 20.34
CA ALA A 315 -13.17 1.91 20.80
C ALA A 315 -13.44 1.67 22.29
N GLU A 316 -13.32 2.69 23.11
CA GLU A 316 -13.79 2.63 24.49
C GLU A 316 -15.31 2.77 24.47
N ALA A 317 -16.00 1.94 25.24
CA ALA A 317 -17.44 2.12 25.48
C ALA A 317 -17.65 3.46 26.19
N LEU A 318 -18.44 4.35 25.59
CA LEU A 318 -18.90 5.58 26.22
C LEU A 318 -19.83 5.25 27.40
#